data_623f3a197b7cf761d1d6f80482911015
#
_entry.id   623f3a197b7cf761d1d6f80482911015
#
_cell.length_a   1.000
_cell.length_b   1.000
_cell.length_c   1.000
_cell.angle_alpha   90.00
_cell.angle_beta   90.00
_cell.angle_gamma   90.00
#
_symmetry.space_group_name_H-M   'P 1'
#
loop_
_entity.id
_entity.type
_entity.pdbx_description
1 polymer ?
#
loop_
_entity_poly.entity_id
_entity_poly.type
_entity_poly.pdbx_seq_one_letter_code
_entity_poly.pdbx_strand_id
1 'polypeptide(L)'
;MGQGAGQILVYAAVLVAASYPLGIWMARVYTRERGDVVERGFLRLLGRDAASDQTWKQYGLSVLVFSIAFSVFLYGLLRLQGHLFLNPDHLPAVPWAVALNTTASFVTNTNWQYYGGETTMSYLSQMAGLAVQQFVSAGVGLAVLAAVIRGIARRGGGAGLGNFWRDLYRSIVFVLLPLSLVLAVVLIWQGVPQTFHAHATATTLQGAHQTIARGPVASMIAIKQLGTNGGGYYNSNSAVPFENPTPLSNFLEVLAILLIPFAQVVMFGRMALARRHAWVLYAVCCTIFAAGVAVAFPAEQHGSQVLRDSGVDITQTAQQSGGNMTDKEIRFGIANTALWATATTDVSNGSVDGGHDALTPAAGAVPLVNMFLGEVEPGGVGSGLYGLIFYVLIAVFVAGLMVGRTPEWLGKKIEAREMKLAAVGALAVPTMVLVLTAVAVVTPAGLASIFNPGAHGFTEALYAYTSQSNNNGSAFAGYGATTFSTTLGTVALYFGRFFPLLAGLAIAGSLAAKKIVPASAGTFRTDGATFGVMLLGVIALTAGLMILPALTLGPIVEGLMH
;
A
#
# COMPACT_ATOMS: atom_id res chain seq x y z
N MET A 1 8.00 -10.48 -25.90
CA MET A 1 6.61 -10.33 -25.39
C MET A 1 5.96 -11.63 -24.91
N GLY A 2 5.99 -12.74 -25.66
CA GLY A 2 5.28 -13.97 -25.27
C GLY A 2 5.69 -14.59 -23.93
N GLN A 3 6.98 -14.61 -23.60
CA GLN A 3 7.46 -15.16 -22.31
C GLN A 3 7.03 -14.29 -21.12
N GLY A 4 7.11 -12.95 -21.23
CA GLY A 4 6.65 -12.03 -20.18
C GLY A 4 5.14 -12.15 -19.92
N ALA A 5 4.34 -12.23 -20.98
CA ALA A 5 2.89 -12.45 -20.85
C ALA A 5 2.58 -13.80 -20.17
N GLY A 6 3.33 -14.86 -20.50
CA GLY A 6 3.19 -16.16 -19.85
C GLY A 6 3.48 -16.11 -18.35
N GLN A 7 4.52 -15.39 -17.93
CA GLN A 7 4.84 -15.19 -16.51
C GLN A 7 3.71 -14.46 -15.77
N ILE A 8 3.16 -13.39 -16.35
CA ILE A 8 2.05 -12.62 -15.77
C ILE A 8 0.81 -13.50 -15.59
N LEU A 9 0.48 -14.35 -16.56
CA LEU A 9 -0.66 -15.27 -16.47
C LEU A 9 -0.46 -16.33 -15.38
N VAL A 10 0.72 -16.93 -15.27
CA VAL A 10 1.04 -17.86 -14.18
C VAL A 10 0.92 -17.19 -12.83
N TYR A 11 1.45 -15.97 -12.72
CA TYR A 11 1.36 -15.17 -11.53
C TYR A 11 -0.11 -14.93 -11.11
N ALA A 12 -0.95 -14.47 -12.03
CA ALA A 12 -2.38 -14.23 -11.77
C ALA A 12 -3.11 -15.51 -11.32
N ALA A 13 -2.81 -16.66 -11.95
CA ALA A 13 -3.40 -17.95 -11.56
C ALA A 13 -3.01 -18.35 -10.13
N VAL A 14 -1.73 -18.22 -9.77
CA VAL A 14 -1.24 -18.53 -8.41
C VAL A 14 -1.84 -17.58 -7.38
N LEU A 15 -1.95 -16.28 -7.69
CA LEU A 15 -2.57 -15.29 -6.81
C LEU A 15 -4.02 -15.65 -6.49
N VAL A 16 -4.83 -15.97 -7.50
CA VAL A 16 -6.24 -16.37 -7.31
C VAL A 16 -6.33 -17.65 -6.48
N ALA A 17 -5.50 -18.65 -6.78
CA ALA A 17 -5.48 -19.92 -6.07
C ALA A 17 -5.08 -19.76 -4.59
N ALA A 18 -4.14 -18.88 -4.26
CA ALA A 18 -3.63 -18.67 -2.90
C ALA A 18 -4.51 -17.71 -2.07
N SER A 19 -5.05 -16.64 -2.67
CA SER A 19 -5.84 -15.63 -1.95
C SER A 19 -7.19 -16.17 -1.46
N TYR A 20 -7.78 -17.13 -2.18
CA TYR A 20 -9.09 -17.70 -1.78
C TYR A 20 -9.05 -18.47 -0.45
N PRO A 21 -8.16 -19.47 -0.24
CA PRO A 21 -8.06 -20.16 1.04
C PRO A 21 -7.60 -19.22 2.17
N LEU A 22 -6.70 -18.28 1.89
CA LEU A 22 -6.27 -17.30 2.87
C LEU A 22 -7.43 -16.41 3.33
N GLY A 23 -8.27 -15.92 2.42
CA GLY A 23 -9.44 -15.11 2.79
C GLY A 23 -10.47 -15.87 3.63
N ILE A 24 -10.63 -17.19 3.40
CA ILE A 24 -11.45 -18.05 4.27
C ILE A 24 -10.82 -18.17 5.67
N TRP A 25 -9.51 -18.35 5.74
CA TRP A 25 -8.79 -18.40 7.01
C TRP A 25 -8.92 -17.09 7.78
N MET A 26 -8.67 -15.95 7.14
CA MET A 26 -8.83 -14.62 7.75
C MET A 26 -10.25 -14.42 8.29
N ALA A 27 -11.29 -14.78 7.53
CA ALA A 27 -12.66 -14.70 8.00
C ALA A 27 -12.89 -15.53 9.27
N ARG A 28 -12.32 -16.74 9.36
CA ARG A 28 -12.42 -17.59 10.56
C ARG A 28 -11.71 -16.96 11.76
N VAL A 29 -10.55 -16.34 11.56
CA VAL A 29 -9.79 -15.65 12.61
C VAL A 29 -10.62 -14.54 13.25
N TYR A 30 -11.27 -13.69 12.44
CA TYR A 30 -12.03 -12.55 12.97
C TYR A 30 -13.43 -12.89 13.45
N THR A 31 -13.99 -14.04 13.06
CA THR A 31 -15.31 -14.50 13.55
C THR A 31 -15.22 -15.48 14.72
N ARG A 32 -14.02 -15.87 15.14
CA ARG A 32 -13.81 -16.76 16.28
C ARG A 32 -14.32 -16.13 17.58
N GLU A 33 -15.28 -16.77 18.24
CA GLU A 33 -15.90 -16.24 19.47
C GLU A 33 -14.95 -16.28 20.68
N ARG A 34 -14.27 -17.42 20.89
CA ARG A 34 -13.36 -17.61 22.03
C ARG A 34 -11.92 -17.29 21.67
N GLY A 35 -11.30 -16.42 22.43
CA GLY A 35 -9.86 -16.17 22.37
C GLY A 35 -9.05 -17.33 22.98
N ASP A 36 -7.81 -17.50 22.50
CA ASP A 36 -6.85 -18.41 23.13
C ASP A 36 -6.34 -17.87 24.50
N VAL A 37 -5.49 -18.64 25.16
CA VAL A 37 -4.98 -18.29 26.50
C VAL A 37 -4.12 -17.03 26.45
N VAL A 38 -3.30 -16.88 25.39
CA VAL A 38 -2.39 -15.74 25.20
C VAL A 38 -3.18 -14.47 24.87
N GLU A 39 -4.19 -14.55 23.98
CA GLU A 39 -5.12 -13.44 23.69
C GLU A 39 -5.79 -12.92 24.97
N ARG A 40 -6.29 -13.82 25.81
CA ARG A 40 -6.93 -13.45 27.08
C ARG A 40 -5.93 -12.83 28.05
N GLY A 41 -4.70 -13.35 28.13
CA GLY A 41 -3.62 -12.77 28.92
C GLY A 41 -3.26 -11.36 28.47
N PHE A 42 -3.07 -11.16 27.19
CA PHE A 42 -2.78 -9.87 26.57
C PHE A 42 -3.88 -8.83 26.87
N LEU A 43 -5.15 -9.20 26.69
CA LEU A 43 -6.27 -8.30 26.96
C LEU A 43 -6.40 -7.95 28.46
N ARG A 44 -6.08 -8.88 29.36
CA ARG A 44 -6.04 -8.60 30.81
C ARG A 44 -4.96 -7.60 31.18
N LEU A 45 -3.76 -7.73 30.58
CA LEU A 45 -2.67 -6.76 30.80
C LEU A 45 -3.05 -5.34 30.38
N LEU A 46 -3.86 -5.22 29.34
CA LEU A 46 -4.38 -3.93 28.87
C LEU A 46 -5.60 -3.44 29.65
N GLY A 47 -6.07 -4.19 30.65
CA GLY A 47 -7.26 -3.86 31.42
C GLY A 47 -8.54 -3.86 30.59
N ARG A 48 -8.58 -4.63 29.50
CA ARG A 48 -9.73 -4.70 28.57
C ARG A 48 -10.43 -6.04 28.69
N ASP A 49 -11.76 -5.99 28.78
CA ASP A 49 -12.59 -7.19 28.68
C ASP A 49 -12.60 -7.67 27.23
N ALA A 50 -12.30 -8.94 27.02
CA ALA A 50 -12.34 -9.60 25.72
C ALA A 50 -13.72 -9.61 25.07
N ALA A 51 -14.79 -9.48 25.86
CA ALA A 51 -16.18 -9.39 25.41
C ALA A 51 -16.64 -7.95 25.14
N SER A 52 -15.85 -6.94 25.50
CA SER A 52 -16.25 -5.55 25.34
C SER A 52 -16.36 -5.17 23.85
N ASP A 53 -17.53 -4.67 23.48
CA ASP A 53 -17.84 -4.23 22.13
C ASP A 53 -17.65 -2.70 22.06
N GLN A 54 -16.73 -2.23 21.24
CA GLN A 54 -16.42 -0.80 21.10
C GLN A 54 -17.31 -0.16 20.05
N THR A 55 -17.84 1.02 20.34
CA THR A 55 -18.44 1.90 19.34
C THR A 55 -17.38 2.40 18.35
N TRP A 56 -17.77 2.90 17.18
CA TRP A 56 -16.82 3.41 16.20
C TRP A 56 -15.91 4.51 16.76
N LYS A 57 -16.41 5.36 17.68
CA LYS A 57 -15.61 6.40 18.35
C LYS A 57 -14.57 5.83 19.30
N GLN A 58 -14.96 4.84 20.10
CA GLN A 58 -14.04 4.17 21.02
C GLN A 58 -12.98 3.36 20.27
N TYR A 59 -13.39 2.69 19.18
CA TYR A 59 -12.47 1.95 18.32
C TYR A 59 -11.47 2.90 17.66
N GLY A 60 -11.95 4.01 17.04
CA GLY A 60 -11.11 5.04 16.44
C GLY A 60 -10.17 5.70 17.44
N LEU A 61 -10.64 6.00 18.66
CA LEU A 61 -9.79 6.52 19.74
C LEU A 61 -8.69 5.52 20.12
N SER A 62 -9.01 4.23 20.22
CA SER A 62 -8.01 3.19 20.50
C SER A 62 -6.93 3.13 19.41
N VAL A 63 -7.31 3.24 18.13
CA VAL A 63 -6.38 3.33 16.99
C VAL A 63 -5.47 4.56 17.13
N LEU A 64 -6.03 5.74 17.41
CA LEU A 64 -5.26 6.97 17.51
C LEU A 64 -4.28 6.94 18.69
N VAL A 65 -4.72 6.51 19.87
CA VAL A 65 -3.87 6.39 21.07
C VAL A 65 -2.72 5.42 20.82
N PHE A 66 -3.00 4.27 20.20
CA PHE A 66 -1.99 3.30 19.81
C PHE A 66 -0.97 3.89 18.85
N SER A 67 -1.44 4.56 17.79
CA SER A 67 -0.58 5.16 16.77
C SER A 67 0.29 6.29 17.33
N ILE A 68 -0.26 7.12 18.22
CA ILE A 68 0.52 8.17 18.92
C ILE A 68 1.61 7.54 19.80
N ALA A 69 1.28 6.50 20.58
CA ALA A 69 2.27 5.83 21.43
C ALA A 69 3.42 5.25 20.60
N PHE A 70 3.11 4.61 19.46
CA PHE A 70 4.13 4.08 18.56
C PHE A 70 4.89 5.18 17.79
N SER A 71 4.26 6.33 17.52
CA SER A 71 4.99 7.50 16.98
C SER A 71 6.03 8.03 17.98
N VAL A 72 5.66 8.18 19.24
CA VAL A 72 6.59 8.62 20.29
C VAL A 72 7.74 7.61 20.46
N PHE A 73 7.41 6.32 20.49
CA PHE A 73 8.40 5.25 20.61
C PHE A 73 9.38 5.25 19.44
N LEU A 74 8.89 5.23 18.20
CA LEU A 74 9.76 5.16 17.02
C LEU A 74 10.60 6.41 16.86
N TYR A 75 10.03 7.61 17.04
CA TYR A 75 10.78 8.86 17.00
C TYR A 75 11.89 8.88 18.05
N GLY A 76 11.58 8.48 19.28
CA GLY A 76 12.56 8.38 20.37
C GLY A 76 13.69 7.40 20.03
N LEU A 77 13.35 6.22 19.50
CA LEU A 77 14.33 5.20 19.10
C LEU A 77 15.30 5.74 18.03
N LEU A 78 14.78 6.38 16.97
CA LEU A 78 15.58 6.95 15.89
C LEU A 78 16.47 8.10 16.36
N ARG A 79 16.00 8.93 17.28
CA ARG A 79 16.77 10.05 17.85
C ARG A 79 17.84 9.61 18.85
N LEU A 80 17.66 8.44 19.45
CA LEU A 80 18.58 7.92 20.48
C LEU A 80 19.51 6.82 19.96
N GLN A 81 19.37 6.38 18.69
CA GLN A 81 20.08 5.19 18.16
C GLN A 81 21.60 5.25 18.34
N GLY A 82 22.23 6.42 18.30
CA GLY A 82 23.67 6.57 18.48
C GLY A 82 24.18 6.18 19.89
N HIS A 83 23.26 6.07 20.88
CA HIS A 83 23.55 5.67 22.25
C HIS A 83 23.03 4.27 22.58
N LEU A 84 22.38 3.60 21.63
CA LEU A 84 21.76 2.29 21.86
C LEU A 84 22.64 1.15 21.36
N PHE A 85 22.38 -0.07 21.88
CA PHE A 85 23.06 -1.29 21.45
C PHE A 85 22.62 -1.73 20.05
N LEU A 86 23.26 -2.77 19.49
CA LEU A 86 23.05 -3.23 18.09
C LEU A 86 23.27 -2.13 17.04
N ASN A 87 24.29 -1.31 17.25
CA ASN A 87 24.76 -0.30 16.32
C ASN A 87 26.26 -0.52 16.03
N PRO A 88 26.62 -1.61 15.32
CA PRO A 88 28.02 -1.99 15.10
C PRO A 88 28.80 -0.98 14.27
N ASP A 89 28.12 -0.21 13.44
CA ASP A 89 28.73 0.80 12.57
C ASP A 89 28.75 2.20 13.20
N HIS A 90 28.38 2.32 14.48
CA HIS A 90 28.36 3.58 15.25
C HIS A 90 27.59 4.71 14.58
N LEU A 91 26.47 4.39 13.92
CA LEU A 91 25.63 5.36 13.23
C LEU A 91 25.08 6.41 14.22
N PRO A 92 25.11 7.71 13.87
CA PRO A 92 24.65 8.79 14.73
C PRO A 92 23.11 8.81 14.84
N ALA A 93 22.60 9.73 15.67
CA ALA A 93 21.17 10.00 15.74
C ALA A 93 20.63 10.42 14.37
N VAL A 94 19.49 9.89 13.95
CA VAL A 94 18.83 10.28 12.70
C VAL A 94 18.45 11.75 12.77
N PRO A 95 18.70 12.58 11.73
CA PRO A 95 18.31 13.99 11.70
C PRO A 95 16.83 14.18 12.04
N TRP A 96 16.47 15.20 12.80
CA TRP A 96 15.14 15.35 13.38
C TRP A 96 13.99 15.32 12.36
N ALA A 97 14.18 16.01 11.22
CA ALA A 97 13.16 16.10 10.18
C ALA A 97 12.96 14.75 9.46
N VAL A 98 14.06 14.03 9.19
CA VAL A 98 14.03 12.68 8.63
C VAL A 98 13.41 11.71 9.63
N ALA A 99 13.80 11.76 10.92
CA ALA A 99 13.21 10.93 11.96
C ALA A 99 11.71 11.18 12.12
N LEU A 100 11.25 12.42 12.02
CA LEU A 100 9.84 12.79 12.10
C LEU A 100 9.05 12.22 10.91
N ASN A 101 9.54 12.40 9.68
CA ASN A 101 8.91 11.85 8.49
C ASN A 101 8.92 10.32 8.49
N THR A 102 10.06 9.70 8.82
CA THR A 102 10.17 8.23 8.95
C THR A 102 9.17 7.69 9.96
N THR A 103 9.02 8.34 11.10
CA THR A 103 8.06 7.96 12.14
C THR A 103 6.62 8.01 11.60
N ALA A 104 6.23 9.12 10.99
CA ALA A 104 4.91 9.26 10.38
C ALA A 104 4.69 8.18 9.31
N SER A 105 5.69 8.00 8.46
CA SER A 105 5.67 7.07 7.34
C SER A 105 5.45 5.62 7.78
N PHE A 106 6.18 5.15 8.78
CA PHE A 106 6.05 3.77 9.26
C PHE A 106 4.80 3.54 10.12
N VAL A 107 4.40 4.53 10.92
CA VAL A 107 3.15 4.44 11.70
C VAL A 107 1.91 4.41 10.81
N THR A 108 1.95 5.08 9.67
CA THR A 108 0.84 5.13 8.71
C THR A 108 0.85 3.98 7.69
N ASN A 109 1.79 3.05 7.79
CA ASN A 109 2.00 1.93 6.85
C ASN A 109 2.50 2.35 5.46
N THR A 110 3.02 3.57 5.31
CA THR A 110 3.51 4.10 4.03
C THR A 110 4.91 3.62 3.71
N ASN A 111 5.79 3.70 4.71
CA ASN A 111 7.20 3.38 4.63
C ASN A 111 8.00 4.16 3.57
N TRP A 112 7.56 5.38 3.23
CA TRP A 112 8.37 6.33 2.47
C TRP A 112 9.69 6.62 3.20
N GLN A 113 10.81 6.57 2.48
CA GLN A 113 12.15 6.68 3.05
C GLN A 113 12.93 7.82 2.39
N TYR A 114 13.29 8.85 3.15
CA TYR A 114 14.22 9.92 2.76
C TYR A 114 15.67 9.61 3.19
N TYR A 115 16.06 8.33 3.24
CA TYR A 115 17.35 7.86 3.73
C TYR A 115 17.71 6.51 3.13
N GLY A 116 19.01 6.21 3.04
CA GLY A 116 19.47 4.84 2.82
C GLY A 116 19.49 4.09 4.14
N GLY A 117 18.73 2.99 4.23
CA GLY A 117 18.58 2.25 5.50
C GLY A 117 19.90 1.67 6.00
N GLU A 118 20.71 1.16 5.08
CA GLU A 118 22.03 0.57 5.35
C GLU A 118 23.09 1.56 5.84
N THR A 119 22.90 2.86 5.58
CA THR A 119 23.83 3.91 5.97
C THR A 119 23.32 4.81 7.09
N THR A 120 22.03 4.73 7.42
CA THR A 120 21.37 5.66 8.35
C THR A 120 20.81 4.96 9.59
N MET A 121 20.36 3.70 9.47
CA MET A 121 19.60 3.00 10.50
C MET A 121 20.43 1.89 11.15
N SER A 122 20.60 1.94 12.49
CA SER A 122 21.20 0.84 13.24
C SER A 122 20.35 -0.43 13.16
N TYR A 123 20.93 -1.61 13.45
CA TYR A 123 20.19 -2.86 13.46
C TYR A 123 19.01 -2.83 14.45
N LEU A 124 19.19 -2.18 15.61
CA LEU A 124 18.10 -2.01 16.56
C LEU A 124 16.96 -1.15 15.97
N SER A 125 17.30 -0.05 15.28
CA SER A 125 16.33 0.80 14.59
C SER A 125 15.60 0.03 13.49
N GLN A 126 16.30 -0.77 12.68
CA GLN A 126 15.71 -1.61 11.64
C GLN A 126 14.75 -2.66 12.21
N MET A 127 15.14 -3.36 13.31
CA MET A 127 14.37 -4.47 13.87
C MET A 127 13.26 -4.02 14.82
N ALA A 128 13.65 -3.39 15.95
CA ALA A 128 12.71 -3.00 17.00
C ALA A 128 11.90 -1.76 16.64
N GLY A 129 12.45 -0.93 15.76
CA GLY A 129 11.75 0.22 15.19
C GLY A 129 10.94 -0.15 13.95
N LEU A 130 11.63 -0.21 12.81
CA LEU A 130 10.98 -0.25 11.50
C LEU A 130 10.22 -1.57 11.24
N ALA A 131 10.86 -2.73 11.43
CA ALA A 131 10.20 -4.02 11.19
C ALA A 131 9.02 -4.27 12.15
N VAL A 132 9.15 -3.93 13.44
CA VAL A 132 8.01 -3.99 14.38
C VAL A 132 6.89 -3.07 13.92
N GLN A 133 7.23 -1.87 13.44
CA GLN A 133 6.23 -0.93 12.95
C GLN A 133 5.50 -1.44 11.72
N GLN A 134 6.18 -2.17 10.82
CA GLN A 134 5.55 -2.83 9.67
C GLN A 134 4.49 -3.86 10.12
N PHE A 135 4.77 -4.66 11.16
CA PHE A 135 3.77 -5.58 11.70
C PHE A 135 2.58 -4.86 12.32
N VAL A 136 2.83 -3.86 13.15
CA VAL A 136 1.73 -3.23 13.91
C VAL A 136 0.89 -2.31 13.04
N SER A 137 1.47 -1.58 12.07
CA SER A 137 0.72 -0.70 11.17
C SER A 137 -0.17 -1.49 10.21
N ALA A 138 0.32 -2.60 9.65
CA ALA A 138 -0.49 -3.53 8.86
C ALA A 138 -1.58 -4.20 9.71
N GLY A 139 -1.24 -4.58 10.96
CA GLY A 139 -2.19 -5.12 11.93
C GLY A 139 -3.33 -4.14 12.25
N VAL A 140 -3.03 -2.84 12.39
CA VAL A 140 -4.05 -1.78 12.55
C VAL A 140 -4.98 -1.74 11.33
N GLY A 141 -4.43 -1.79 10.12
CA GLY A 141 -5.23 -1.82 8.89
C GLY A 141 -6.24 -2.98 8.87
N LEU A 142 -5.78 -4.19 9.14
CA LEU A 142 -6.64 -5.39 9.21
C LEU A 142 -7.67 -5.31 10.33
N ALA A 143 -7.29 -4.81 11.51
CA ALA A 143 -8.19 -4.64 12.64
C ALA A 143 -9.33 -3.68 12.30
N VAL A 144 -9.01 -2.53 11.70
CA VAL A 144 -10.01 -1.56 11.22
C VAL A 144 -10.92 -2.16 10.16
N LEU A 145 -10.37 -2.89 9.20
CA LEU A 145 -11.17 -3.57 8.18
C LEU A 145 -12.15 -4.57 8.81
N ALA A 146 -11.70 -5.38 9.75
CA ALA A 146 -12.57 -6.32 10.47
C ALA A 146 -13.73 -5.61 11.17
N ALA A 147 -13.46 -4.46 11.80
CA ALA A 147 -14.49 -3.61 12.42
C ALA A 147 -15.46 -3.05 11.39
N VAL A 148 -14.96 -2.56 10.25
CA VAL A 148 -15.79 -2.04 9.15
C VAL A 148 -16.70 -3.13 8.60
N ILE A 149 -16.18 -4.31 8.32
CA ILE A 149 -16.97 -5.44 7.82
C ILE A 149 -18.05 -5.85 8.84
N ARG A 150 -17.73 -5.88 10.14
CA ARG A 150 -18.72 -6.19 11.19
C ARG A 150 -19.84 -5.15 11.22
N GLY A 151 -19.50 -3.86 11.10
CA GLY A 151 -20.48 -2.78 11.04
C GLY A 151 -21.45 -2.95 9.86
N ILE A 152 -20.93 -3.32 8.70
CA ILE A 152 -21.72 -3.60 7.49
C ILE A 152 -22.58 -4.86 7.68
N ALA A 153 -21.97 -5.92 8.20
CA ALA A 153 -22.62 -7.24 8.33
C ALA A 153 -23.69 -7.33 9.44
N ARG A 154 -23.66 -6.42 10.43
CA ARG A 154 -24.55 -6.46 11.60
C ARG A 154 -26.02 -6.34 11.20
N ARG A 155 -26.85 -7.31 11.63
CA ARG A 155 -28.26 -7.40 11.19
C ARG A 155 -29.26 -6.90 12.23
N GLY A 156 -28.93 -6.91 13.50
CA GLY A 156 -29.87 -6.68 14.61
C GLY A 156 -29.97 -5.23 15.12
N GLY A 157 -29.26 -4.28 14.53
CA GLY A 157 -29.06 -2.96 15.12
C GLY A 157 -28.14 -3.01 16.36
N GLY A 158 -27.34 -1.98 16.55
CA GLY A 158 -26.39 -1.89 17.66
C GLY A 158 -25.16 -1.07 17.27
N ALA A 159 -24.45 -0.51 18.25
CA ALA A 159 -23.37 0.45 17.98
C ALA A 159 -21.97 -0.17 17.99
N GLY A 160 -21.80 -1.45 18.38
CA GLY A 160 -20.50 -2.07 18.55
C GLY A 160 -19.89 -2.59 17.24
N LEU A 161 -18.58 -2.44 17.09
CA LEU A 161 -17.80 -2.89 15.95
C LEU A 161 -16.78 -3.99 16.29
N GLY A 162 -16.80 -4.51 17.51
CA GLY A 162 -15.79 -5.40 18.06
C GLY A 162 -14.82 -4.68 18.98
N ASN A 163 -13.63 -5.24 19.19
CA ASN A 163 -12.61 -4.69 20.08
C ASN A 163 -11.29 -4.56 19.35
N PHE A 164 -10.74 -3.34 19.29
CA PHE A 164 -9.51 -3.01 18.57
C PHE A 164 -8.32 -3.87 19.02
N TRP A 165 -8.11 -4.03 20.33
CA TRP A 165 -6.96 -4.73 20.85
C TRP A 165 -6.99 -6.23 20.53
N ARG A 166 -8.19 -6.82 20.55
CA ARG A 166 -8.41 -8.20 20.12
C ARG A 166 -8.12 -8.36 18.63
N ASP A 167 -8.64 -7.46 17.81
CA ASP A 167 -8.48 -7.52 16.37
C ASP A 167 -7.03 -7.31 15.96
N LEU A 168 -6.32 -6.38 16.61
CA LEU A 168 -4.89 -6.14 16.41
C LEU A 168 -4.06 -7.39 16.76
N TYR A 169 -4.30 -8.01 17.91
CA TYR A 169 -3.64 -9.24 18.31
C TYR A 169 -3.85 -10.34 17.24
N ARG A 170 -5.09 -10.53 16.81
CA ARG A 170 -5.44 -11.54 15.80
C ARG A 170 -4.81 -11.28 14.45
N SER A 171 -4.76 -10.05 14.04
CA SER A 171 -4.09 -9.63 12.79
C SER A 171 -2.62 -10.00 12.80
N ILE A 172 -1.92 -9.68 13.89
CA ILE A 172 -0.49 -9.93 14.00
C ILE A 172 -0.20 -11.42 14.18
N VAL A 173 -0.83 -12.07 15.16
CA VAL A 173 -0.43 -13.43 15.58
C VAL A 173 -0.95 -14.52 14.65
N PHE A 174 -2.14 -14.35 14.07
CA PHE A 174 -2.75 -15.41 13.25
C PHE A 174 -2.70 -15.15 11.74
N VAL A 175 -2.40 -13.92 11.30
CA VAL A 175 -2.32 -13.61 9.86
C VAL A 175 -0.89 -13.22 9.48
N LEU A 176 -0.38 -12.12 10.02
CA LEU A 176 0.89 -11.55 9.54
C LEU A 176 2.11 -12.39 9.96
N LEU A 177 2.23 -12.73 11.23
CA LEU A 177 3.42 -13.41 11.76
C LEU A 177 3.66 -14.80 11.15
N PRO A 178 2.65 -15.70 11.02
CA PRO A 178 2.88 -17.01 10.44
C PRO A 178 3.31 -16.94 8.96
N LEU A 179 2.68 -16.06 8.18
CA LEU A 179 3.03 -15.88 6.77
C LEU A 179 4.42 -15.27 6.62
N SER A 180 4.75 -14.26 7.45
CA SER A 180 6.07 -13.61 7.43
C SER A 180 7.18 -14.56 7.83
N LEU A 181 6.94 -15.44 8.82
CA LEU A 181 7.93 -16.44 9.23
C LEU A 181 8.25 -17.41 8.08
N VAL A 182 7.22 -17.91 7.41
CA VAL A 182 7.41 -18.82 6.27
C VAL A 182 8.17 -18.10 5.15
N LEU A 183 7.75 -16.88 4.78
CA LEU A 183 8.40 -16.13 3.72
C LEU A 183 9.84 -15.77 4.08
N ALA A 184 10.13 -15.37 5.32
CA ALA A 184 11.49 -15.06 5.78
C ALA A 184 12.43 -16.28 5.64
N VAL A 185 11.97 -17.48 6.04
CA VAL A 185 12.76 -18.70 5.90
C VAL A 185 13.06 -19.00 4.41
N VAL A 186 12.08 -18.81 3.53
CA VAL A 186 12.28 -18.99 2.09
C VAL A 186 13.24 -17.94 1.52
N LEU A 187 13.14 -16.68 1.94
CA LEU A 187 14.05 -15.62 1.51
C LEU A 187 15.48 -15.88 1.97
N ILE A 188 15.69 -16.36 3.21
CA ILE A 188 17.02 -16.79 3.71
C ILE A 188 17.55 -17.93 2.83
N TRP A 189 16.73 -18.91 2.50
CA TRP A 189 17.12 -20.00 1.60
C TRP A 189 17.50 -19.50 0.20
N GLN A 190 16.88 -18.43 -0.28
CA GLN A 190 17.22 -17.79 -1.56
C GLN A 190 18.48 -16.92 -1.49
N GLY A 191 19.04 -16.65 -0.30
CA GLY A 191 20.27 -15.91 -0.11
C GLY A 191 20.12 -14.51 0.49
N VAL A 192 18.91 -14.12 0.94
CA VAL A 192 18.70 -12.86 1.65
C VAL A 192 19.39 -12.93 3.02
N PRO A 193 20.25 -11.97 3.41
CA PRO A 193 20.96 -12.00 4.68
C PRO A 193 20.03 -11.95 5.89
N GLN A 194 20.39 -12.69 6.95
CA GLN A 194 19.79 -12.59 8.27
C GLN A 194 20.89 -12.76 9.32
N THR A 195 21.56 -11.68 9.66
CA THR A 195 22.75 -11.69 10.53
C THR A 195 22.84 -10.45 11.40
N PHE A 196 23.59 -10.57 12.50
CA PHE A 196 23.99 -9.43 13.36
C PHE A 196 25.46 -9.05 13.20
N HIS A 197 26.20 -9.69 12.30
CA HIS A 197 27.56 -9.29 12.01
C HIS A 197 27.59 -7.90 11.37
N ALA A 198 28.62 -7.12 11.70
CA ALA A 198 28.92 -5.85 11.05
C ALA A 198 29.10 -6.00 9.53
N HIS A 199 29.10 -4.90 8.81
CA HIS A 199 29.32 -4.86 7.38
C HIS A 199 30.60 -5.62 6.99
N ALA A 200 30.63 -6.24 5.83
CA ALA A 200 31.81 -6.93 5.30
C ALA A 200 32.61 -5.96 4.42
N THR A 201 33.94 -6.03 4.49
CA THR A 201 34.82 -5.30 3.58
C THR A 201 35.34 -6.25 2.50
N ALA A 202 35.22 -5.86 1.24
CA ALA A 202 35.79 -6.55 0.11
C ALA A 202 36.78 -5.66 -0.62
N THR A 203 37.78 -6.23 -1.26
CA THR A 203 38.70 -5.51 -2.14
C THR A 203 38.27 -5.70 -3.58
N THR A 204 38.01 -4.62 -4.30
CA THR A 204 37.62 -4.66 -5.71
C THR A 204 38.79 -5.08 -6.60
N LEU A 205 38.52 -5.41 -7.85
CA LEU A 205 39.55 -5.78 -8.84
C LEU A 205 40.57 -4.63 -9.06
N GLN A 206 40.13 -3.37 -8.84
CA GLN A 206 41.00 -2.18 -8.93
C GLN A 206 41.75 -1.89 -7.63
N GLY A 207 41.62 -2.73 -6.60
CA GLY A 207 42.30 -2.57 -5.32
C GLY A 207 41.61 -1.62 -4.33
N ALA A 208 40.46 -1.04 -4.66
CA ALA A 208 39.70 -0.21 -3.75
C ALA A 208 38.94 -1.05 -2.70
N HIS A 209 38.73 -0.51 -1.50
CA HIS A 209 37.88 -1.15 -0.48
C HIS A 209 36.42 -0.82 -0.71
N GLN A 210 35.57 -1.85 -0.72
CA GLN A 210 34.13 -1.74 -0.80
C GLN A 210 33.51 -2.29 0.49
N THR A 211 32.63 -1.50 1.11
CA THR A 211 31.83 -1.96 2.24
C THR A 211 30.54 -2.60 1.71
N ILE A 212 30.31 -3.85 2.08
CA ILE A 212 29.11 -4.62 1.77
C ILE A 212 28.23 -4.59 3.02
N ALA A 213 27.16 -3.81 2.96
CA ALA A 213 26.18 -3.74 4.03
C ALA A 213 25.41 -5.07 4.15
N ARG A 214 25.25 -5.56 5.37
CA ARG A 214 24.48 -6.75 5.72
C ARG A 214 23.82 -6.54 7.07
N GLY A 215 22.87 -7.40 7.41
CA GLY A 215 22.13 -7.26 8.66
C GLY A 215 20.93 -8.22 8.74
N PRO A 216 19.95 -7.96 9.62
CA PRO A 216 18.74 -8.77 9.79
C PRO A 216 17.70 -8.43 8.71
N VAL A 217 18.02 -8.72 7.43
CA VAL A 217 17.28 -8.27 6.24
C VAL A 217 16.02 -9.11 6.01
N ALA A 218 16.15 -10.45 5.92
CA ALA A 218 15.07 -11.32 5.45
C ALA A 218 13.77 -11.21 6.26
N SER A 219 13.87 -11.05 7.58
CA SER A 219 12.70 -10.89 8.46
C SER A 219 11.95 -9.58 8.17
N MET A 220 12.67 -8.51 7.84
CA MET A 220 12.07 -7.23 7.47
C MET A 220 11.40 -7.32 6.09
N ILE A 221 12.07 -7.92 5.08
CA ILE A 221 11.52 -8.04 3.74
C ILE A 221 10.24 -8.88 3.72
N ALA A 222 10.16 -9.93 4.51
CA ALA A 222 8.96 -10.76 4.60
C ALA A 222 7.72 -9.97 5.03
N ILE A 223 7.81 -9.18 6.09
CA ILE A 223 6.68 -8.34 6.55
C ILE A 223 6.48 -7.12 5.64
N LYS A 224 7.56 -6.53 5.11
CA LYS A 224 7.51 -5.44 4.14
C LYS A 224 6.53 -5.74 3.00
N GLN A 225 6.58 -6.94 2.45
CA GLN A 225 5.73 -7.35 1.34
C GLN A 225 4.33 -7.78 1.81
N LEU A 226 4.25 -8.68 2.79
CA LEU A 226 2.96 -9.20 3.29
C LEU A 226 2.09 -8.14 3.98
N GLY A 227 2.71 -7.16 4.64
CA GLY A 227 2.02 -6.06 5.31
C GLY A 227 1.65 -4.90 4.39
N THR A 228 1.98 -5.00 3.09
CA THR A 228 1.93 -3.87 2.13
C THR A 228 2.58 -2.60 2.70
N ASN A 229 3.81 -2.73 3.17
CA ASN A 229 4.57 -1.66 3.80
C ASN A 229 5.56 -0.98 2.84
N GLY A 230 6.34 -1.79 2.11
CA GLY A 230 7.25 -1.37 1.05
C GLY A 230 8.59 -0.80 1.46
N GLY A 231 8.78 -0.36 2.70
CA GLY A 231 10.05 0.19 3.17
C GLY A 231 11.15 -0.87 3.25
N GLY A 232 12.21 -0.70 2.43
CA GLY A 232 13.32 -1.61 2.33
C GLY A 232 14.35 -1.48 3.45
N TYR A 233 15.17 -2.50 3.60
CA TYR A 233 16.37 -2.45 4.42
C TYR A 233 17.46 -1.60 3.76
N TYR A 234 17.57 -1.71 2.43
CA TYR A 234 18.51 -0.96 1.58
C TYR A 234 17.80 0.19 0.85
N ASN A 235 18.59 1.18 0.43
CA ASN A 235 18.08 2.38 -0.26
C ASN A 235 17.33 2.04 -1.55
N SER A 236 17.92 1.21 -2.42
CA SER A 236 17.28 0.82 -3.69
C SER A 236 16.25 -0.30 -3.53
N ASN A 237 15.84 -0.59 -2.29
CA ASN A 237 14.75 -1.52 -1.97
C ASN A 237 14.97 -2.93 -2.58
N SER A 238 13.94 -3.58 -3.12
CA SER A 238 14.05 -4.92 -3.71
C SER A 238 14.73 -4.97 -5.09
N ALA A 239 15.27 -3.85 -5.59
CA ALA A 239 16.26 -3.84 -6.66
C ALA A 239 17.62 -4.36 -6.18
N VAL A 240 17.95 -4.20 -4.88
CA VAL A 240 19.20 -4.70 -4.30
C VAL A 240 19.22 -6.22 -4.24
N PRO A 241 20.30 -6.89 -4.74
CA PRO A 241 20.40 -8.35 -4.69
C PRO A 241 20.30 -8.96 -3.29
N PHE A 242 20.63 -8.21 -2.25
CA PHE A 242 20.51 -8.69 -0.87
C PHE A 242 19.09 -8.61 -0.27
N GLU A 243 18.14 -7.95 -0.94
CA GLU A 243 16.72 -8.06 -0.60
C GLU A 243 16.01 -9.10 -1.49
N ASN A 244 16.38 -9.13 -2.78
CA ASN A 244 15.69 -9.90 -3.80
C ASN A 244 16.71 -10.54 -4.78
N PRO A 245 17.38 -11.65 -4.39
CA PRO A 245 18.52 -12.18 -5.13
C PRO A 245 18.15 -12.93 -6.41
N THR A 246 16.97 -13.56 -6.49
CA THR A 246 16.66 -14.54 -7.54
C THR A 246 15.30 -14.25 -8.20
N PRO A 247 15.03 -14.81 -9.40
CA PRO A 247 13.70 -14.76 -10.00
C PRO A 247 12.60 -15.38 -9.13
N LEU A 248 12.94 -16.39 -8.30
CA LEU A 248 11.98 -17.00 -7.38
C LEU A 248 11.67 -16.06 -6.21
N SER A 249 12.67 -15.39 -5.62
CA SER A 249 12.40 -14.38 -4.59
C SER A 249 11.54 -13.25 -5.16
N ASN A 250 11.84 -12.77 -6.38
CA ASN A 250 11.04 -11.75 -7.06
C ASN A 250 9.56 -12.17 -7.22
N PHE A 251 9.34 -13.39 -7.71
CA PHE A 251 7.97 -13.93 -7.86
C PHE A 251 7.24 -14.01 -6.52
N LEU A 252 7.90 -14.50 -5.47
CA LEU A 252 7.30 -14.65 -4.15
C LEU A 252 7.04 -13.31 -3.45
N GLU A 253 7.92 -12.33 -3.63
CA GLU A 253 7.73 -10.99 -3.09
C GLU A 253 6.53 -10.28 -3.74
N VAL A 254 6.41 -10.29 -5.09
CA VAL A 254 5.24 -9.74 -5.78
C VAL A 254 3.97 -10.48 -5.37
N LEU A 255 4.02 -11.81 -5.24
CA LEU A 255 2.88 -12.59 -4.74
C LEU A 255 2.49 -12.15 -3.32
N ALA A 256 3.46 -11.96 -2.43
CA ALA A 256 3.22 -11.52 -1.06
C ALA A 256 2.59 -10.11 -0.99
N ILE A 257 2.98 -9.20 -1.89
CA ILE A 257 2.41 -7.86 -2.03
C ILE A 257 0.89 -7.93 -2.26
N LEU A 258 0.43 -8.77 -3.18
CA LEU A 258 -0.98 -8.85 -3.57
C LEU A 258 -1.82 -9.85 -2.76
N LEU A 259 -1.18 -10.79 -2.04
CA LEU A 259 -1.84 -11.95 -1.45
C LEU A 259 -2.90 -11.58 -0.40
N ILE A 260 -2.54 -10.81 0.63
CA ILE A 260 -3.48 -10.40 1.69
C ILE A 260 -4.52 -9.41 1.15
N PRO A 261 -4.16 -8.40 0.34
CA PRO A 261 -5.12 -7.52 -0.33
C PRO A 261 -6.23 -8.25 -1.09
N PHE A 262 -5.91 -9.21 -1.92
CA PHE A 262 -6.94 -10.01 -2.62
C PHE A 262 -7.69 -10.95 -1.68
N ALA A 263 -7.04 -11.52 -0.67
CA ALA A 263 -7.67 -12.37 0.33
C ALA A 263 -8.70 -11.61 1.19
N GLN A 264 -8.49 -10.32 1.48
CA GLN A 264 -9.44 -9.51 2.27
C GLN A 264 -10.78 -9.30 1.56
N VAL A 265 -10.83 -9.31 0.22
CA VAL A 265 -12.07 -9.25 -0.54
C VAL A 265 -12.88 -10.54 -0.33
N VAL A 266 -12.20 -11.69 -0.33
CA VAL A 266 -12.82 -12.99 -0.01
C VAL A 266 -13.29 -13.04 1.45
N MET A 267 -12.47 -12.52 2.39
CA MET A 267 -12.81 -12.36 3.80
C MET A 267 -14.09 -11.54 3.97
N PHE A 268 -14.21 -10.40 3.29
CA PHE A 268 -15.42 -9.57 3.28
C PHE A 268 -16.64 -10.37 2.86
N GLY A 269 -16.57 -11.08 1.73
CA GLY A 269 -17.69 -11.89 1.22
C GLY A 269 -18.15 -12.97 2.19
N ARG A 270 -17.23 -13.53 2.99
CA ARG A 270 -17.54 -14.55 4.01
C ARG A 270 -18.16 -13.92 5.26
N MET A 271 -17.57 -12.85 5.79
CA MET A 271 -18.04 -12.19 7.01
C MET A 271 -19.37 -11.45 6.80
N ALA A 272 -19.56 -10.80 5.66
CA ALA A 272 -20.79 -10.08 5.31
C ALA A 272 -21.90 -11.00 4.74
N LEU A 273 -21.64 -12.30 4.55
CA LEU A 273 -22.54 -13.26 3.89
C LEU A 273 -22.94 -12.83 2.48
N ALA A 274 -22.06 -12.15 1.77
CA ALA A 274 -22.27 -11.53 0.46
C ALA A 274 -21.27 -12.05 -0.59
N ARG A 275 -21.10 -13.38 -0.70
CA ARG A 275 -20.06 -14.00 -1.53
C ARG A 275 -20.12 -13.58 -3.00
N ARG A 276 -21.32 -13.51 -3.61
CA ARG A 276 -21.47 -13.12 -5.01
C ARG A 276 -21.03 -11.67 -5.23
N HIS A 277 -21.44 -10.77 -4.33
CA HIS A 277 -21.01 -9.38 -4.35
C HIS A 277 -19.47 -9.26 -4.22
N ALA A 278 -18.86 -10.00 -3.29
CA ALA A 278 -17.39 -10.00 -3.14
C ALA A 278 -16.67 -10.49 -4.40
N TRP A 279 -17.22 -11.47 -5.14
CA TRP A 279 -16.64 -11.90 -6.42
C TRP A 279 -16.77 -10.83 -7.52
N VAL A 280 -17.82 -10.00 -7.49
CA VAL A 280 -17.93 -8.84 -8.39
C VAL A 280 -16.83 -7.81 -8.05
N LEU A 281 -16.63 -7.51 -6.76
CA LEU A 281 -15.54 -6.62 -6.32
C LEU A 281 -14.16 -7.19 -6.69
N TYR A 282 -13.96 -8.50 -6.49
CA TYR A 282 -12.72 -9.17 -6.86
C TYR A 282 -12.44 -9.05 -8.37
N ALA A 283 -13.45 -9.24 -9.21
CA ALA A 283 -13.35 -9.09 -10.65
C ALA A 283 -13.04 -7.64 -11.06
N VAL A 284 -13.65 -6.64 -10.40
CA VAL A 284 -13.35 -5.21 -10.61
C VAL A 284 -11.87 -4.94 -10.31
N CYS A 285 -11.36 -5.40 -9.17
CA CYS A 285 -9.94 -5.26 -8.81
C CYS A 285 -9.02 -5.92 -9.86
N CYS A 286 -9.31 -7.17 -10.25
CA CYS A 286 -8.54 -7.84 -11.30
C CYS A 286 -8.56 -7.08 -12.64
N THR A 287 -9.68 -6.44 -12.99
CA THR A 287 -9.81 -5.70 -14.25
C THR A 287 -8.92 -4.46 -14.25
N ILE A 288 -8.90 -3.70 -13.16
CA ILE A 288 -8.08 -2.48 -13.05
C ILE A 288 -6.60 -2.86 -13.02
N PHE A 289 -6.21 -3.84 -12.20
CA PHE A 289 -4.85 -4.38 -12.18
C PHE A 289 -4.36 -4.83 -13.56
N ALA A 290 -5.19 -5.63 -14.27
CA ALA A 290 -4.85 -6.11 -15.61
C ALA A 290 -4.72 -4.95 -16.61
N ALA A 291 -5.55 -3.90 -16.49
CA ALA A 291 -5.45 -2.71 -17.33
C ALA A 291 -4.14 -1.96 -17.09
N GLY A 292 -3.73 -1.79 -15.83
CA GLY A 292 -2.44 -1.19 -15.47
C GLY A 292 -1.25 -1.95 -16.08
N VAL A 293 -1.21 -3.27 -15.91
CA VAL A 293 -0.15 -4.11 -16.51
C VAL A 293 -0.18 -4.05 -18.04
N ALA A 294 -1.38 -4.03 -18.65
CA ALA A 294 -1.54 -3.96 -20.12
C ALA A 294 -1.08 -2.61 -20.71
N VAL A 295 -0.97 -1.57 -19.89
CA VAL A 295 -0.38 -0.28 -20.30
C VAL A 295 1.13 -0.26 -19.97
N ALA A 296 1.52 -0.59 -18.74
CA ALA A 296 2.89 -0.45 -18.28
C ALA A 296 3.87 -1.37 -19.05
N PHE A 297 3.55 -2.66 -19.20
CA PHE A 297 4.46 -3.60 -19.82
C PHE A 297 4.76 -3.30 -21.31
N PRO A 298 3.76 -3.07 -22.19
CA PRO A 298 4.05 -2.70 -23.57
C PRO A 298 4.77 -1.35 -23.71
N ALA A 299 4.45 -0.36 -22.87
CA ALA A 299 5.11 0.94 -22.90
C ALA A 299 6.62 0.81 -22.60
N GLU A 300 6.98 0.06 -21.55
CA GLU A 300 8.37 -0.22 -21.21
C GLU A 300 9.07 -1.08 -22.27
N GLN A 301 8.38 -2.06 -22.85
CA GLN A 301 8.94 -2.90 -23.91
C GLN A 301 9.16 -2.14 -25.22
N HIS A 302 8.33 -1.13 -25.50
CA HIS A 302 8.51 -0.24 -26.66
C HIS A 302 9.69 0.71 -26.45
N GLY A 303 9.97 1.08 -25.21
CA GLY A 303 11.05 1.97 -24.82
C GLY A 303 10.76 3.45 -25.05
N SER A 304 11.69 4.29 -24.61
CA SER A 304 11.60 5.75 -24.72
C SER A 304 12.23 6.29 -26.00
N GLN A 305 11.65 7.33 -26.58
CA GLN A 305 12.25 8.07 -27.70
C GLN A 305 13.56 8.74 -27.28
N VAL A 306 13.66 9.22 -26.03
CA VAL A 306 14.88 9.81 -25.48
C VAL A 306 16.08 8.85 -25.58
N LEU A 307 15.88 7.57 -25.31
CA LEU A 307 16.94 6.55 -25.44
C LEU A 307 17.38 6.38 -26.90
N ARG A 308 16.43 6.38 -27.86
CA ARG A 308 16.74 6.30 -29.29
C ARG A 308 17.53 7.52 -29.78
N ASP A 309 17.08 8.70 -29.40
CA ASP A 309 17.72 9.98 -29.76
C ASP A 309 19.12 10.11 -29.16
N SER A 310 19.35 9.45 -28.01
CA SER A 310 20.66 9.33 -27.38
C SER A 310 21.57 8.27 -28.02
N GLY A 311 21.11 7.60 -29.08
CA GLY A 311 21.88 6.58 -29.80
C GLY A 311 21.93 5.22 -29.11
N VAL A 312 21.09 4.96 -28.12
CA VAL A 312 20.99 3.66 -27.44
C VAL A 312 20.19 2.68 -28.31
N ASP A 313 20.77 1.52 -28.59
CA ASP A 313 20.04 0.46 -29.28
C ASP A 313 19.09 -0.25 -28.32
N ILE A 314 17.79 -0.01 -28.52
CA ILE A 314 16.70 -0.60 -27.75
C ILE A 314 15.98 -1.74 -28.50
N THR A 315 16.61 -2.28 -29.55
CA THR A 315 16.05 -3.38 -30.33
C THR A 315 16.17 -4.68 -29.54
N GLN A 316 15.09 -5.44 -29.47
CA GLN A 316 15.12 -6.78 -28.86
C GLN A 316 15.87 -7.76 -29.75
N THR A 317 16.90 -8.40 -29.20
CA THR A 317 17.71 -9.44 -29.89
C THR A 317 17.81 -10.69 -29.02
N ALA A 318 18.57 -11.70 -29.47
CA ALA A 318 18.87 -12.87 -28.65
C ALA A 318 19.79 -12.54 -27.46
N GLN A 319 20.52 -11.44 -27.51
CA GLN A 319 21.51 -11.02 -26.53
C GLN A 319 21.04 -9.92 -25.60
N GLN A 320 20.01 -9.19 -25.96
CA GLN A 320 19.45 -8.10 -25.15
C GLN A 320 17.93 -8.11 -25.14
N SER A 321 17.33 -7.70 -24.03
CA SER A 321 15.88 -7.64 -23.85
C SER A 321 15.20 -6.58 -24.73
N GLY A 322 15.94 -5.57 -25.19
CA GLY A 322 15.40 -4.36 -25.82
C GLY A 322 14.58 -3.52 -24.85
N GLY A 323 13.86 -2.52 -25.39
CA GLY A 323 12.98 -1.66 -24.60
C GLY A 323 13.71 -0.74 -23.62
N ASN A 324 12.99 -0.26 -22.61
CA ASN A 324 13.53 0.61 -21.57
C ASN A 324 14.10 -0.22 -20.40
N MET A 325 15.42 -0.43 -20.40
CA MET A 325 16.13 -1.08 -19.30
C MET A 325 16.77 -0.10 -18.30
N THR A 326 16.50 1.22 -18.45
CA THR A 326 17.02 2.23 -17.53
C THR A 326 16.52 1.95 -16.11
N ASP A 327 17.45 1.91 -15.16
CA ASP A 327 17.20 1.63 -13.74
C ASP A 327 16.38 0.36 -13.47
N LYS A 328 16.60 -0.67 -14.31
CA LYS A 328 16.00 -2.00 -14.17
C LYS A 328 17.08 -3.07 -14.06
N GLU A 329 16.80 -4.05 -13.22
CA GLU A 329 17.71 -5.16 -12.99
C GLU A 329 17.62 -6.19 -14.14
N ILE A 330 18.77 -6.51 -14.73
CA ILE A 330 18.86 -7.51 -15.84
C ILE A 330 18.28 -8.85 -15.42
N ARG A 331 18.47 -9.25 -14.15
CA ARG A 331 17.96 -10.52 -13.62
C ARG A 331 16.44 -10.63 -13.59
N PHE A 332 15.71 -9.51 -13.63
CA PHE A 332 14.25 -9.48 -13.62
C PHE A 332 13.65 -9.09 -14.97
N GLY A 333 14.25 -8.10 -15.63
CA GLY A 333 13.81 -7.62 -16.92
C GLY A 333 12.51 -6.80 -16.86
N ILE A 334 12.13 -6.27 -18.02
CA ILE A 334 11.03 -5.30 -18.17
C ILE A 334 9.68 -5.83 -17.66
N ALA A 335 9.34 -7.09 -17.98
CA ALA A 335 8.02 -7.64 -17.65
C ALA A 335 7.79 -7.73 -16.12
N ASN A 336 8.82 -8.14 -15.37
CA ASN A 336 8.72 -8.23 -13.92
C ASN A 336 8.67 -6.85 -13.27
N THR A 337 9.49 -5.89 -13.73
CA THR A 337 9.49 -4.53 -13.18
C THR A 337 8.18 -3.79 -13.49
N ALA A 338 7.62 -3.93 -14.69
CA ALA A 338 6.31 -3.37 -15.01
C ALA A 338 5.18 -3.99 -14.18
N LEU A 339 5.24 -5.31 -13.96
CA LEU A 339 4.31 -6.02 -13.07
C LEU A 339 4.46 -5.54 -11.62
N TRP A 340 5.70 -5.38 -11.13
CA TRP A 340 5.97 -4.91 -9.77
C TRP A 340 5.49 -3.47 -9.57
N ALA A 341 5.81 -2.56 -10.48
CA ALA A 341 5.38 -1.16 -10.42
C ALA A 341 3.85 -1.03 -10.38
N THR A 342 3.14 -1.84 -11.17
CA THR A 342 1.67 -1.90 -11.12
C THR A 342 1.19 -2.48 -9.79
N ALA A 343 1.72 -3.64 -9.37
CA ALA A 343 1.29 -4.33 -8.16
C ALA A 343 1.51 -3.50 -6.89
N THR A 344 2.66 -2.86 -6.76
CA THR A 344 3.03 -2.08 -5.57
C THR A 344 2.15 -0.83 -5.38
N THR A 345 1.65 -0.26 -6.48
CA THR A 345 0.78 0.93 -6.46
C THR A 345 -0.70 0.60 -6.45
N ASP A 346 -1.06 -0.61 -6.85
CA ASP A 346 -2.42 -1.15 -6.72
C ASP A 346 -2.82 -1.41 -5.25
N VAL A 347 -1.83 -1.72 -4.41
CA VAL A 347 -2.08 -2.21 -3.05
C VAL A 347 -1.36 -1.42 -1.95
N SER A 348 -0.99 -0.19 -2.18
CA SER A 348 -0.37 0.68 -1.15
C SER A 348 0.86 0.03 -0.50
N ASN A 349 1.74 -0.60 -1.31
CA ASN A 349 2.93 -1.27 -0.80
C ASN A 349 4.15 -0.33 -0.81
N GLY A 350 4.56 0.16 -1.98
CA GLY A 350 5.67 1.11 -2.14
C GLY A 350 7.03 0.48 -2.40
N SER A 351 7.20 -0.85 -2.31
CA SER A 351 8.46 -1.50 -2.68
C SER A 351 8.69 -1.47 -4.19
N VAL A 352 9.96 -1.47 -4.60
CA VAL A 352 10.36 -1.43 -6.00
C VAL A 352 11.46 -2.45 -6.29
N ASP A 353 11.45 -3.03 -7.49
CA ASP A 353 12.54 -3.86 -8.03
C ASP A 353 13.29 -3.17 -9.19
N GLY A 354 12.97 -1.92 -9.45
CA GLY A 354 13.57 -0.99 -10.39
C GLY A 354 13.05 0.43 -10.14
N GLY A 355 13.74 1.47 -10.63
CA GLY A 355 13.39 2.85 -10.38
C GLY A 355 12.12 3.30 -11.12
N HIS A 356 11.15 3.82 -10.39
CA HIS A 356 9.93 4.37 -10.99
C HIS A 356 10.19 5.68 -11.73
N ASP A 357 11.20 6.43 -11.34
CA ASP A 357 11.61 7.69 -11.97
C ASP A 357 12.09 7.48 -13.43
N ALA A 358 12.63 6.29 -13.71
CA ALA A 358 13.12 5.90 -15.03
C ALA A 358 12.06 5.20 -15.92
N LEU A 359 10.81 5.11 -15.47
CA LEU A 359 9.74 4.57 -16.30
C LEU A 359 9.42 5.51 -17.46
N THR A 360 9.01 4.95 -18.59
CA THR A 360 8.48 5.76 -19.69
C THR A 360 7.26 6.55 -19.22
N PRO A 361 6.96 7.73 -19.81
CA PRO A 361 5.83 8.56 -19.34
C PRO A 361 4.51 7.81 -19.22
N ALA A 362 4.19 6.94 -20.18
CA ALA A 362 2.97 6.13 -20.15
C ALA A 362 2.99 5.06 -19.03
N ALA A 363 4.13 4.41 -18.83
CA ALA A 363 4.27 3.43 -17.74
C ALA A 363 4.31 4.10 -16.37
N GLY A 364 4.97 5.26 -16.23
CA GLY A 364 5.00 6.06 -15.00
C GLY A 364 3.64 6.68 -14.64
N ALA A 365 2.76 6.90 -15.61
CA ALA A 365 1.39 7.32 -15.36
C ALA A 365 0.54 6.24 -14.65
N VAL A 366 0.84 4.94 -14.84
CA VAL A 366 0.09 3.84 -14.21
C VAL A 366 0.18 3.90 -12.68
N PRO A 367 1.36 3.95 -12.04
CA PRO A 367 1.49 4.15 -10.60
C PRO A 367 0.75 5.39 -10.09
N LEU A 368 0.82 6.51 -10.80
CA LEU A 368 0.10 7.73 -10.43
C LEU A 368 -1.42 7.53 -10.43
N VAL A 369 -1.96 6.92 -11.50
CA VAL A 369 -3.40 6.64 -11.61
C VAL A 369 -3.86 5.72 -10.49
N ASN A 370 -3.16 4.60 -10.24
CA ASN A 370 -3.49 3.65 -9.19
C ASN A 370 -3.55 4.34 -7.81
N MET A 371 -2.52 5.12 -7.47
CA MET A 371 -2.49 5.84 -6.21
C MET A 371 -3.58 6.92 -6.10
N PHE A 372 -3.88 7.67 -7.17
CA PHE A 372 -4.96 8.67 -7.18
C PHE A 372 -6.36 8.06 -7.09
N LEU A 373 -6.57 6.84 -7.59
CA LEU A 373 -7.79 6.08 -7.33
C LEU A 373 -7.97 5.75 -5.84
N GLY A 374 -6.97 6.02 -5.02
CA GLY A 374 -6.92 5.68 -3.60
C GLY A 374 -6.53 4.23 -3.38
N GLU A 375 -5.85 3.62 -4.38
CA GLU A 375 -5.38 2.24 -4.29
C GLU A 375 -6.51 1.30 -3.88
N VAL A 376 -7.59 1.31 -4.65
CA VAL A 376 -8.80 0.54 -4.33
C VAL A 376 -8.92 -0.78 -5.13
N GLU A 377 -7.80 -1.24 -5.72
CA GLU A 377 -7.72 -2.37 -6.66
C GLU A 377 -6.92 -3.62 -6.22
N PRO A 378 -7.04 -4.20 -5.11
CA PRO A 378 -7.90 -4.08 -3.92
C PRO A 378 -7.31 -3.24 -2.79
N GLY A 379 -6.19 -2.55 -3.02
CA GLY A 379 -5.54 -1.63 -2.11
C GLY A 379 -4.80 -2.27 -0.95
N GLY A 380 -4.20 -1.44 -0.11
CA GLY A 380 -3.37 -1.87 1.00
C GLY A 380 -4.06 -2.77 2.01
N VAL A 381 -3.27 -3.46 2.80
CA VAL A 381 -3.74 -4.37 3.86
C VAL A 381 -4.69 -3.64 4.81
N GLY A 382 -5.97 -3.97 4.70
CA GLY A 382 -7.08 -3.32 5.38
C GLY A 382 -7.58 -2.07 4.68
N SER A 383 -6.72 -1.11 4.37
CA SER A 383 -7.10 0.22 3.88
C SER A 383 -7.81 0.20 2.52
N GLY A 384 -7.34 -0.59 1.59
CA GLY A 384 -7.90 -0.60 0.25
C GLY A 384 -9.36 -1.00 0.19
N LEU A 385 -9.75 -2.03 0.92
CA LEU A 385 -11.13 -2.49 0.87
C LEU A 385 -12.11 -1.49 1.50
N TYR A 386 -11.76 -0.79 2.59
CA TYR A 386 -12.66 0.27 3.07
C TYR A 386 -12.65 1.51 2.15
N GLY A 387 -11.55 1.78 1.44
CA GLY A 387 -11.50 2.75 0.35
C GLY A 387 -12.44 2.38 -0.80
N LEU A 388 -12.37 1.14 -1.29
CA LEU A 388 -13.29 0.61 -2.30
C LEU A 388 -14.76 0.73 -1.87
N ILE A 389 -15.07 0.55 -0.59
CA ILE A 389 -16.42 0.69 -0.06
C ILE A 389 -16.96 2.12 -0.25
N PHE A 390 -16.12 3.17 -0.21
CA PHE A 390 -16.58 4.53 -0.52
C PHE A 390 -17.12 4.60 -1.95
N TYR A 391 -16.42 4.05 -2.93
CA TYR A 391 -16.86 4.01 -4.32
C TYR A 391 -18.09 3.10 -4.51
N VAL A 392 -18.18 1.98 -3.79
CA VAL A 392 -19.37 1.12 -3.78
C VAL A 392 -20.60 1.90 -3.30
N LEU A 393 -20.47 2.68 -2.22
CA LEU A 393 -21.58 3.49 -1.70
C LEU A 393 -21.98 4.60 -2.67
N ILE A 394 -21.01 5.26 -3.30
CA ILE A 394 -21.27 6.27 -4.34
C ILE A 394 -21.98 5.63 -5.53
N ALA A 395 -21.50 4.48 -6.02
CA ALA A 395 -22.10 3.76 -7.13
C ALA A 395 -23.55 3.35 -6.83
N VAL A 396 -23.81 2.75 -5.68
CA VAL A 396 -25.16 2.34 -5.24
C VAL A 396 -26.09 3.56 -5.11
N PHE A 397 -25.58 4.66 -4.60
CA PHE A 397 -26.38 5.89 -4.44
C PHE A 397 -26.74 6.49 -5.79
N VAL A 398 -25.78 6.62 -6.70
CA VAL A 398 -26.03 7.14 -8.05
C VAL A 398 -27.02 6.25 -8.79
N ALA A 399 -26.84 4.91 -8.76
CA ALA A 399 -27.78 3.98 -9.36
C ALA A 399 -29.20 4.11 -8.79
N GLY A 400 -29.33 4.22 -7.48
CA GLY A 400 -30.62 4.39 -6.81
C GLY A 400 -31.33 5.65 -7.28
N LEU A 401 -30.62 6.78 -7.33
CA LEU A 401 -31.19 8.06 -7.78
C LEU A 401 -31.61 8.03 -9.26
N MET A 402 -30.79 7.42 -10.14
CA MET A 402 -31.09 7.34 -11.58
C MET A 402 -32.38 6.59 -11.87
N VAL A 403 -32.71 5.58 -11.07
CA VAL A 403 -33.97 4.80 -11.21
C VAL A 403 -35.10 5.28 -10.30
N GLY A 404 -34.93 6.40 -9.59
CA GLY A 404 -35.94 6.96 -8.69
C GLY A 404 -36.25 6.09 -7.48
N ARG A 405 -35.24 5.36 -6.96
CA ARG A 405 -35.41 4.41 -5.86
C ARG A 405 -34.51 4.74 -4.68
N THR A 406 -34.89 4.30 -3.48
CA THR A 406 -34.05 4.48 -2.28
C THR A 406 -32.77 3.64 -2.43
N PRO A 407 -31.57 4.23 -2.36
CA PRO A 407 -30.33 3.50 -2.42
C PRO A 407 -30.22 2.51 -1.26
N GLU A 408 -29.94 1.25 -1.56
CA GLU A 408 -29.77 0.17 -0.58
C GLU A 408 -28.53 -0.66 -0.89
N TRP A 409 -27.74 -0.94 0.14
CA TRP A 409 -26.57 -1.82 0.03
C TRP A 409 -26.58 -2.88 1.11
N LEU A 410 -26.51 -4.16 0.70
CA LEU A 410 -26.56 -5.32 1.59
C LEU A 410 -27.76 -5.28 2.57
N GLY A 411 -28.92 -4.81 2.08
CA GLY A 411 -30.14 -4.67 2.85
C GLY A 411 -30.19 -3.47 3.80
N LYS A 412 -29.26 -2.53 3.70
CA LYS A 412 -29.26 -1.30 4.51
C LYS A 412 -29.47 -0.06 3.64
N LYS A 413 -30.32 0.84 4.07
CA LYS A 413 -30.54 2.13 3.38
C LYS A 413 -29.30 3.00 3.47
N ILE A 414 -28.89 3.56 2.33
CA ILE A 414 -27.80 4.52 2.24
C ILE A 414 -28.41 5.91 2.20
N GLU A 415 -28.12 6.72 3.21
CA GLU A 415 -28.69 8.05 3.41
C GLU A 415 -27.62 9.13 3.28
N ALA A 416 -28.02 10.39 3.41
CA ALA A 416 -27.15 11.55 3.25
C ALA A 416 -25.89 11.51 4.14
N ARG A 417 -25.97 10.88 5.32
CA ARG A 417 -24.83 10.75 6.25
C ARG A 417 -23.74 9.86 5.68
N GLU A 418 -24.10 8.66 5.22
CA GLU A 418 -23.14 7.72 4.63
C GLU A 418 -22.56 8.30 3.35
N MET A 419 -23.38 8.98 2.55
CA MET A 419 -22.92 9.62 1.31
C MET A 419 -21.94 10.75 1.55
N LYS A 420 -22.21 11.62 2.53
CA LYS A 420 -21.25 12.69 2.90
C LYS A 420 -19.92 12.11 3.36
N LEU A 421 -19.95 11.07 4.19
CA LEU A 421 -18.72 10.41 4.67
C LEU A 421 -17.98 9.71 3.55
N ALA A 422 -18.67 9.02 2.64
CA ALA A 422 -18.07 8.36 1.49
C ALA A 422 -17.45 9.36 0.51
N ALA A 423 -18.17 10.44 0.18
CA ALA A 423 -17.66 11.50 -0.70
C ALA A 423 -16.44 12.20 -0.09
N VAL A 424 -16.50 12.56 1.17
CA VAL A 424 -15.36 13.18 1.88
C VAL A 424 -14.20 12.19 1.99
N GLY A 425 -14.46 10.91 2.28
CA GLY A 425 -13.43 9.85 2.33
C GLY A 425 -12.71 9.65 0.99
N ALA A 426 -13.44 9.72 -0.12
CA ALA A 426 -12.87 9.57 -1.47
C ALA A 426 -12.14 10.83 -1.97
N LEU A 427 -12.62 12.04 -1.61
CA LEU A 427 -12.10 13.30 -2.18
C LEU A 427 -11.00 13.96 -1.35
N ALA A 428 -10.92 13.66 -0.04
CA ALA A 428 -10.02 14.38 0.85
C ALA A 428 -8.53 14.14 0.51
N VAL A 429 -8.16 12.90 0.22
CA VAL A 429 -6.76 12.55 -0.10
C VAL A 429 -6.33 13.16 -1.43
N PRO A 430 -7.06 13.02 -2.55
CA PRO A 430 -6.72 13.70 -3.80
C PRO A 430 -6.63 15.23 -3.67
N THR A 431 -7.52 15.84 -2.87
CA THR A 431 -7.44 17.29 -2.59
C THR A 431 -6.13 17.64 -1.88
N MET A 432 -5.73 16.86 -0.88
CA MET A 432 -4.45 17.06 -0.18
C MET A 432 -3.27 16.94 -1.15
N VAL A 433 -3.26 15.91 -2.00
CA VAL A 433 -2.22 15.72 -3.03
C VAL A 433 -2.07 16.96 -3.89
N LEU A 434 -3.16 17.46 -4.47
CA LEU A 434 -3.12 18.60 -5.39
C LEU A 434 -2.66 19.88 -4.67
N VAL A 435 -3.14 20.13 -3.45
CA VAL A 435 -2.72 21.30 -2.65
C VAL A 435 -1.23 21.23 -2.30
N LEU A 436 -0.74 20.09 -1.82
CA LEU A 436 0.68 19.95 -1.43
C LEU A 436 1.60 20.01 -2.63
N THR A 437 1.22 19.40 -3.76
CA THR A 437 1.96 19.51 -5.01
C THR A 437 2.02 20.97 -5.47
N ALA A 438 0.89 21.69 -5.47
CA ALA A 438 0.87 23.09 -5.85
C ALA A 438 1.81 23.93 -4.96
N VAL A 439 1.78 23.73 -3.63
CA VAL A 439 2.69 24.42 -2.70
C VAL A 439 4.15 24.08 -3.03
N ALA A 440 4.48 22.84 -3.33
CA ALA A 440 5.84 22.42 -3.64
C ALA A 440 6.38 23.07 -4.93
N VAL A 441 5.58 23.13 -5.99
CA VAL A 441 6.05 23.63 -7.30
C VAL A 441 6.04 25.16 -7.43
N VAL A 442 5.38 25.88 -6.51
CA VAL A 442 5.38 27.37 -6.54
C VAL A 442 6.28 28.01 -5.50
N THR A 443 6.84 27.24 -4.57
CA THR A 443 7.71 27.80 -3.51
C THR A 443 9.18 27.48 -3.78
N PRO A 444 10.11 28.44 -3.50
CA PRO A 444 11.56 28.17 -3.66
C PRO A 444 12.04 26.98 -2.83
N ALA A 445 11.48 26.79 -1.62
CA ALA A 445 11.83 25.66 -0.76
C ALA A 445 11.36 24.31 -1.32
N GLY A 446 10.22 24.28 -2.01
CA GLY A 446 9.72 23.09 -2.68
C GLY A 446 10.50 22.76 -3.95
N LEU A 447 10.81 23.78 -4.78
CA LEU A 447 11.62 23.62 -5.98
C LEU A 447 13.02 23.08 -5.67
N ALA A 448 13.58 23.41 -4.50
CA ALA A 448 14.87 22.87 -4.05
C ALA A 448 14.86 21.35 -3.80
N SER A 449 13.69 20.71 -3.74
CA SER A 449 13.53 19.26 -3.61
C SER A 449 13.38 18.54 -4.95
N ILE A 450 13.19 19.25 -6.06
CA ILE A 450 12.98 18.73 -7.42
C ILE A 450 14.31 18.71 -8.16
N PHE A 451 14.72 17.55 -8.68
CA PHE A 451 16.04 17.42 -9.32
C PHE A 451 15.98 17.56 -10.83
N ASN A 452 14.86 17.25 -11.47
CA ASN A 452 14.71 17.36 -12.90
C ASN A 452 13.85 18.58 -13.31
N PRO A 453 14.14 19.23 -14.45
CA PRO A 453 13.37 20.37 -14.92
C PRO A 453 12.07 19.94 -15.65
N GLY A 454 11.16 20.89 -15.82
CA GLY A 454 10.01 20.77 -16.72
C GLY A 454 8.92 19.79 -16.23
N ALA A 455 8.30 19.10 -17.17
CA ALA A 455 7.18 18.20 -16.89
C ALA A 455 7.56 17.00 -16.03
N HIS A 456 8.79 16.48 -16.18
CA HIS A 456 9.30 15.40 -15.36
C HIS A 456 9.45 15.83 -13.89
N GLY A 457 10.08 16.98 -13.62
CA GLY A 457 10.19 17.51 -12.25
C GLY A 457 8.84 17.85 -11.60
N PHE A 458 7.85 18.27 -12.39
CA PHE A 458 6.48 18.38 -11.89
C PHE A 458 5.93 17.00 -11.49
N THR A 459 6.20 15.97 -12.30
CA THR A 459 5.78 14.59 -12.01
C THR A 459 6.44 14.06 -10.75
N GLU A 460 7.73 14.35 -10.50
CA GLU A 460 8.43 13.99 -9.26
C GLU A 460 7.71 14.53 -8.01
N ALA A 461 7.37 15.82 -8.01
CA ALA A 461 6.65 16.44 -6.89
C ALA A 461 5.23 15.88 -6.75
N LEU A 462 4.51 15.72 -7.86
CA LEU A 462 3.17 15.13 -7.87
C LEU A 462 3.20 13.70 -7.34
N TYR A 463 4.16 12.89 -7.79
CA TYR A 463 4.33 11.51 -7.35
C TYR A 463 4.63 11.44 -5.83
N ALA A 464 5.54 12.28 -5.34
CA ALA A 464 5.91 12.31 -3.94
C ALA A 464 4.71 12.56 -3.01
N TYR A 465 3.88 13.58 -3.32
CA TYR A 465 2.71 13.85 -2.49
C TYR A 465 1.56 12.90 -2.75
N THR A 466 1.44 12.32 -3.95
CA THR A 466 0.48 11.25 -4.24
C THR A 466 0.80 10.01 -3.41
N SER A 467 2.05 9.57 -3.42
CA SER A 467 2.51 8.39 -2.69
C SER A 467 2.38 8.57 -1.17
N GLN A 468 2.84 9.71 -0.63
CA GLN A 468 2.77 9.96 0.81
C GLN A 468 1.32 10.14 1.30
N SER A 469 0.46 10.83 0.54
CA SER A 469 -0.94 11.04 0.94
C SER A 469 -1.81 9.78 0.84
N ASN A 470 -1.53 8.90 -0.14
CA ASN A 470 -2.22 7.61 -0.26
C ASN A 470 -1.57 6.51 0.59
N ASN A 471 -0.47 6.82 1.29
CA ASN A 471 0.28 5.88 2.11
C ASN A 471 0.89 4.71 1.32
N ASN A 472 1.37 4.96 0.09
CA ASN A 472 2.02 3.97 -0.76
C ASN A 472 3.48 3.74 -0.35
N GLY A 473 4.34 4.75 -0.49
CA GLY A 473 5.76 4.71 -0.14
C GLY A 473 6.72 4.64 -1.33
N SER A 474 6.28 4.26 -2.54
CA SER A 474 7.14 4.34 -3.73
C SER A 474 7.45 5.78 -4.10
N ALA A 475 8.61 6.02 -4.70
CA ALA A 475 9.11 7.34 -5.03
C ALA A 475 9.58 7.41 -6.49
N PHE A 476 9.44 8.60 -7.08
CA PHE A 476 10.35 9.02 -8.13
C PHE A 476 11.60 9.56 -7.44
N ALA A 477 12.77 9.01 -7.76
CA ALA A 477 14.02 9.26 -7.04
C ALA A 477 14.54 10.70 -7.23
N GLY A 478 14.03 11.44 -8.19
CA GLY A 478 14.31 12.84 -8.44
C GLY A 478 13.71 13.83 -7.42
N TYR A 479 12.93 13.36 -6.42
CA TYR A 479 12.39 14.20 -5.36
C TYR A 479 13.15 14.02 -4.04
N GLY A 480 13.97 15.01 -3.67
CA GLY A 480 14.96 14.92 -2.60
C GLY A 480 14.47 15.30 -1.21
N ALA A 481 15.28 14.91 -0.22
CA ALA A 481 15.07 15.21 1.18
C ALA A 481 15.52 16.63 1.53
N THR A 482 14.59 17.52 1.83
CA THR A 482 14.83 18.82 2.45
C THR A 482 13.99 18.92 3.73
N THR A 483 14.27 19.90 4.60
CA THR A 483 13.38 20.14 5.77
C THR A 483 11.95 20.44 5.33
N PHE A 484 11.78 21.13 4.19
CA PHE A 484 10.47 21.43 3.63
C PHE A 484 9.76 20.14 3.19
N SER A 485 10.36 19.32 2.31
CA SER A 485 9.74 18.11 1.78
C SER A 485 9.42 17.08 2.87
N THR A 486 10.32 16.89 3.85
CA THR A 486 10.11 15.96 4.97
C THR A 486 8.99 16.42 5.89
N THR A 487 8.89 17.72 6.19
CA THR A 487 7.83 18.25 7.08
C THR A 487 6.48 18.23 6.39
N LEU A 488 6.41 18.68 5.14
CA LEU A 488 5.16 18.69 4.36
C LEU A 488 4.66 17.26 4.10
N GLY A 489 5.59 16.34 3.78
CA GLY A 489 5.30 14.92 3.65
C GLY A 489 4.76 14.29 4.94
N THR A 490 5.25 14.72 6.11
CA THR A 490 4.72 14.26 7.41
C THR A 490 3.22 14.59 7.56
N VAL A 491 2.80 15.78 7.13
CA VAL A 491 1.38 16.17 7.13
C VAL A 491 0.58 15.29 6.18
N ALA A 492 1.09 15.07 4.97
CA ALA A 492 0.48 14.20 3.96
C ALA A 492 0.22 12.79 4.52
N LEU A 493 1.25 12.19 5.13
CA LEU A 493 1.24 10.84 5.70
C LEU A 493 0.16 10.64 6.77
N TYR A 494 0.13 11.50 7.79
CA TYR A 494 -0.85 11.38 8.87
C TYR A 494 -2.28 11.68 8.39
N PHE A 495 -2.47 12.70 7.57
CA PHE A 495 -3.77 13.03 7.02
C PHE A 495 -4.30 11.89 6.15
N GLY A 496 -3.50 11.41 5.21
CA GLY A 496 -3.85 10.34 4.28
C GLY A 496 -4.27 9.05 4.96
N ARG A 497 -3.64 8.72 6.10
CA ARG A 497 -3.98 7.50 6.86
C ARG A 497 -5.22 7.66 7.71
N PHE A 498 -5.23 8.64 8.59
CA PHE A 498 -6.24 8.69 9.64
C PHE A 498 -7.58 9.24 9.16
N PHE A 499 -7.59 10.09 8.16
CA PHE A 499 -8.83 10.69 7.67
C PHE A 499 -9.76 9.66 7.01
N PRO A 500 -9.33 8.87 5.99
CA PRO A 500 -10.17 7.82 5.39
C PRO A 500 -10.50 6.71 6.39
N LEU A 501 -9.56 6.34 7.26
CA LEU A 501 -9.76 5.33 8.30
C LEU A 501 -10.92 5.69 9.23
N LEU A 502 -10.94 6.92 9.75
CA LEU A 502 -12.01 7.40 10.63
C LEU A 502 -13.34 7.55 9.88
N ALA A 503 -13.33 7.98 8.61
CA ALA A 503 -14.52 8.02 7.77
C ALA A 503 -15.11 6.61 7.59
N GLY A 504 -14.28 5.61 7.30
CA GLY A 504 -14.67 4.20 7.19
C GLY A 504 -15.30 3.65 8.47
N LEU A 505 -14.67 3.90 9.63
CA LEU A 505 -15.24 3.54 10.93
C LEU A 505 -16.56 4.25 11.22
N ALA A 506 -16.70 5.52 10.87
CA ALA A 506 -17.93 6.28 11.06
C ALA A 506 -19.07 5.75 10.18
N ILE A 507 -18.79 5.38 8.92
CA ILE A 507 -19.74 4.69 8.03
C ILE A 507 -20.14 3.34 8.63
N ALA A 508 -19.17 2.55 9.08
CA ALA A 508 -19.43 1.26 9.72
C ALA A 508 -20.32 1.39 10.94
N GLY A 509 -20.06 2.38 11.81
CA GLY A 509 -20.89 2.68 12.97
C GLY A 509 -22.31 3.13 12.61
N SER A 510 -22.46 3.92 11.55
CA SER A 510 -23.78 4.33 11.04
C SER A 510 -24.55 3.12 10.49
N LEU A 511 -23.89 2.29 9.66
CA LEU A 511 -24.51 1.09 9.10
C LEU A 511 -24.84 0.04 10.17
N ALA A 512 -24.02 -0.10 11.22
CA ALA A 512 -24.27 -1.04 12.32
C ALA A 512 -25.59 -0.74 13.06
N ALA A 513 -25.93 0.54 13.20
CA ALA A 513 -27.17 0.97 13.86
C ALA A 513 -28.44 0.72 13.03
N LYS A 514 -28.30 0.50 11.71
CA LYS A 514 -29.45 0.34 10.80
C LYS A 514 -30.00 -1.07 10.82
N LYS A 515 -31.33 -1.18 10.76
CA LYS A 515 -32.03 -2.45 10.55
C LYS A 515 -31.94 -2.86 9.08
N ILE A 516 -32.00 -4.17 8.83
CA ILE A 516 -32.08 -4.71 7.48
C ILE A 516 -33.48 -4.50 6.92
N VAL A 517 -33.55 -3.99 5.70
CA VAL A 517 -34.76 -3.87 4.91
C VAL A 517 -34.81 -5.07 3.94
N PRO A 518 -35.94 -5.76 3.82
CA PRO A 518 -36.09 -6.82 2.83
C PRO A 518 -35.91 -6.27 1.41
N ALA A 519 -35.25 -7.07 0.57
CA ALA A 519 -35.09 -6.71 -0.84
C ALA A 519 -36.49 -6.64 -1.50
N SER A 520 -36.72 -5.57 -2.26
CA SER A 520 -37.92 -5.35 -3.05
C SER A 520 -37.62 -5.42 -4.55
N ALA A 521 -38.64 -5.43 -5.38
CA ALA A 521 -38.46 -5.30 -6.85
C ALA A 521 -37.72 -4.03 -7.27
N GLY A 522 -37.60 -3.10 -6.32
CA GLY A 522 -36.87 -1.83 -6.46
C GLY A 522 -35.41 -1.86 -6.02
N THR A 523 -34.95 -2.89 -5.36
CA THR A 523 -33.57 -2.94 -4.88
C THR A 523 -32.61 -3.16 -6.04
N PHE A 524 -31.63 -2.29 -6.19
CA PHE A 524 -30.57 -2.44 -7.20
C PHE A 524 -29.61 -3.57 -6.78
N ARG A 525 -29.48 -4.59 -7.63
CA ARG A 525 -28.64 -5.75 -7.34
C ARG A 525 -27.17 -5.42 -7.51
N THR A 526 -26.38 -5.67 -6.46
CA THR A 526 -24.92 -5.42 -6.45
C THR A 526 -24.08 -6.68 -6.68
N ASP A 527 -24.73 -7.83 -6.96
CA ASP A 527 -24.10 -9.15 -7.09
C ASP A 527 -23.98 -9.63 -8.55
N GLY A 528 -24.10 -8.73 -9.53
CA GLY A 528 -24.05 -9.02 -10.96
C GLY A 528 -23.06 -8.15 -11.74
N ALA A 529 -22.78 -8.53 -12.99
CA ALA A 529 -21.87 -7.84 -13.88
C ALA A 529 -22.24 -6.38 -14.11
N THR A 530 -23.52 -6.04 -14.21
CA THR A 530 -24.00 -4.66 -14.37
C THR A 530 -23.49 -3.74 -13.27
N PHE A 531 -23.50 -4.21 -12.03
CA PHE A 531 -22.92 -3.44 -10.91
C PHE A 531 -21.42 -3.31 -11.04
N GLY A 532 -20.71 -4.38 -11.45
CA GLY A 532 -19.26 -4.34 -11.67
C GLY A 532 -18.85 -3.29 -12.72
N VAL A 533 -19.52 -3.29 -13.87
CA VAL A 533 -19.29 -2.30 -14.94
C VAL A 533 -19.60 -0.89 -14.46
N MET A 534 -20.71 -0.71 -13.72
CA MET A 534 -21.06 0.58 -13.17
C MET A 534 -20.05 1.07 -12.14
N LEU A 535 -19.56 0.19 -11.26
CA LEU A 535 -18.53 0.51 -10.27
C LEU A 535 -17.22 0.93 -10.96
N LEU A 536 -16.79 0.19 -11.99
CA LEU A 536 -15.65 0.58 -12.83
C LEU A 536 -15.85 1.97 -13.46
N GLY A 537 -17.05 2.24 -13.98
CA GLY A 537 -17.40 3.56 -14.52
C GLY A 537 -17.33 4.68 -13.48
N VAL A 538 -17.84 4.45 -12.28
CA VAL A 538 -17.78 5.42 -11.17
C VAL A 538 -16.33 5.68 -10.73
N ILE A 539 -15.53 4.62 -10.58
CA ILE A 539 -14.10 4.75 -10.26
C ILE A 539 -13.39 5.56 -11.35
N ALA A 540 -13.53 5.18 -12.62
CA ALA A 540 -12.88 5.83 -13.75
C ALA A 540 -13.28 7.30 -13.91
N LEU A 541 -14.58 7.63 -13.76
CA LEU A 541 -15.07 9.01 -13.85
C LEU A 541 -14.53 9.85 -12.68
N THR A 542 -14.56 9.32 -11.47
CA THR A 542 -14.08 10.05 -10.28
C THR A 542 -12.58 10.31 -10.41
N ALA A 543 -11.81 9.31 -10.82
CA ALA A 543 -10.38 9.47 -11.07
C ALA A 543 -10.10 10.47 -12.19
N GLY A 544 -10.76 10.31 -13.36
CA GLY A 544 -10.57 11.19 -14.49
C GLY A 544 -10.80 12.66 -14.14
N LEU A 545 -11.86 12.96 -13.39
CA LEU A 545 -12.14 14.32 -12.96
C LEU A 545 -11.10 14.90 -11.98
N MET A 546 -10.52 14.05 -11.14
CA MET A 546 -9.56 14.51 -10.12
C MET A 546 -8.14 14.59 -10.64
N ILE A 547 -7.71 13.64 -11.46
CA ILE A 547 -6.28 13.47 -11.81
C ILE A 547 -5.93 13.99 -13.20
N LEU A 548 -6.86 13.99 -14.17
CA LEU A 548 -6.54 14.32 -15.55
C LEU A 548 -5.82 15.67 -15.72
N PRO A 549 -6.21 16.76 -15.03
CA PRO A 549 -5.46 18.02 -15.11
C PRO A 549 -4.01 17.89 -14.66
N ALA A 550 -3.74 17.13 -13.60
CA ALA A 550 -2.39 16.93 -13.10
C ALA A 550 -1.56 16.02 -14.02
N LEU A 551 -2.15 14.95 -14.56
CA LEU A 551 -1.49 14.10 -15.55
C LEU A 551 -1.15 14.86 -16.83
N THR A 552 -1.98 15.84 -17.23
CA THR A 552 -1.73 16.66 -18.41
C THR A 552 -0.48 17.54 -18.23
N LEU A 553 -0.23 18.05 -17.02
CA LEU A 553 0.96 18.87 -16.71
C LEU A 553 2.25 18.06 -16.55
N GLY A 554 2.14 16.78 -16.27
CA GLY A 554 3.26 15.85 -16.04
C GLY A 554 3.41 14.84 -17.19
N PRO A 555 3.07 13.56 -16.93
CA PRO A 555 3.43 12.46 -17.85
C PRO A 555 2.80 12.57 -19.24
N ILE A 556 1.64 13.23 -19.42
CA ILE A 556 1.05 13.40 -20.75
C ILE A 556 1.87 14.38 -21.60
N VAL A 557 2.21 15.55 -21.06
CA VAL A 557 3.06 16.53 -21.78
C VAL A 557 4.44 15.95 -22.03
N GLU A 558 5.04 15.28 -21.06
CA GLU A 558 6.33 14.61 -21.21
C GLU A 558 6.29 13.58 -22.37
N GLY A 559 5.25 12.74 -22.41
CA GLY A 559 5.08 11.76 -23.49
C GLY A 559 4.77 12.35 -24.87
N LEU A 560 4.27 13.59 -24.93
CA LEU A 560 4.04 14.31 -26.20
C LEU A 560 5.27 15.09 -26.67
N MET A 561 6.19 15.42 -25.78
CA MET A 561 7.43 16.13 -26.10
C MET A 561 8.54 15.20 -26.57
N HIS A 562 8.42 13.91 -26.33
CA HIS A 562 9.37 12.84 -26.62
C HIS A 562 8.67 11.68 -27.34
#